data_e86d289e03ff8049878dad8c64400797
#
_entry.id   e86d289e03ff8049878dad8c64400797
#
_cell.length_a   1.000
_cell.length_b   1.000
_cell.length_c   1.000
_cell.angle_alpha   90.00
_cell.angle_beta   90.00
_cell.angle_gamma   90.00
#
_symmetry.space_group_name_H-M   'P 1'
#
loop_
_entity.id
_entity.type
_entity.pdbx_description
1 polymer ?
#
loop_
_entity_poly.entity_id
_entity_poly.type
_entity_poly.pdbx_seq_one_letter_code
_entity_poly.pdbx_strand_id
1 'polypeptide(L)'
;YPFGIPVHEVAAALLSGNGVILKVATQCQPVGDLIRRMIREAGFPPALFHLVHLGGSKAGTAFLDGGIDKLFFTGSTETGRILMQEAGKRLIPVSLELGGKDAMIVLSDAPLERAAAGAVWAGVSNCGQSCGGVERIYVERPAYETFLSLLRQEVRQIRQGPDSFDVDIGSLTTEEQRKKITQQVQEALSLGARLIESSPVETHAKPAQTPDLQGESRVQEGYPLFYPVQIIEVDTDTGSLMQEETFGPILAVSVVESEEEAIRRANDSSYGLTASVWSLSKDRASRVASRLQAGVVTINDHLMSHGMPETPWGGFKQSGIGRTHGDLLIEELTQVKVVVWERLPRMKRNIFWQPIDSAVYEGLKGALSLIAGKGIVPRLQGARRLFRLLARKVRFF
;
A
#
# COMPACT_ATOMS: atom_id res chain seq x y z
N TYR A 1 -7.35 2.92 -9.56
CA TYR A 1 -8.48 2.61 -8.64
C TYR A 1 -9.04 3.90 -8.02
N PRO A 2 -9.64 4.78 -8.84
CA PRO A 2 -9.97 6.15 -8.42
C PRO A 2 -11.17 6.24 -7.47
N PHE A 3 -11.97 5.17 -7.33
CA PHE A 3 -13.14 5.13 -6.46
C PHE A 3 -12.83 4.41 -5.14
N GLY A 4 -12.33 3.18 -5.19
CA GLY A 4 -12.14 2.34 -4.00
C GLY A 4 -11.20 2.94 -2.98
N ILE A 5 -10.02 3.39 -3.42
CA ILE A 5 -9.00 3.97 -2.52
C ILE A 5 -9.54 5.21 -1.78
N PRO A 6 -9.99 6.29 -2.46
CA PRO A 6 -10.44 7.48 -1.76
C PRO A 6 -11.70 7.27 -0.93
N VAL A 7 -12.65 6.42 -1.37
CA VAL A 7 -13.86 6.15 -0.57
C VAL A 7 -13.51 5.48 0.75
N HIS A 8 -12.59 4.52 0.74
CA HIS A 8 -12.18 3.81 1.94
C HIS A 8 -11.52 4.76 2.96
N GLU A 9 -10.56 5.56 2.52
CA GLU A 9 -9.87 6.53 3.38
C GLU A 9 -10.81 7.63 3.90
N VAL A 10 -11.65 8.19 3.02
CA VAL A 10 -12.62 9.23 3.39
C VAL A 10 -13.64 8.72 4.39
N ALA A 11 -14.20 7.52 4.16
CA ALA A 11 -15.18 6.92 5.06
C ALA A 11 -14.57 6.68 6.45
N ALA A 12 -13.38 6.08 6.51
CA ALA A 12 -12.69 5.84 7.77
C ALA A 12 -12.37 7.15 8.52
N ALA A 13 -11.91 8.19 7.81
CA ALA A 13 -11.60 9.49 8.38
C ALA A 13 -12.84 10.16 8.99
N LEU A 14 -13.96 10.20 8.26
CA LEU A 14 -15.22 10.77 8.74
C LEU A 14 -15.79 9.98 9.92
N LEU A 15 -15.74 8.65 9.88
CA LEU A 15 -16.20 7.79 10.97
C LEU A 15 -15.32 7.92 12.23
N SER A 16 -14.06 8.26 12.07
CA SER A 16 -13.13 8.56 13.18
C SER A 16 -13.28 9.98 13.74
N GLY A 17 -14.24 10.76 13.21
CA GLY A 17 -14.55 12.11 13.69
C GLY A 17 -13.71 13.24 13.08
N ASN A 18 -13.03 12.98 11.97
CA ASN A 18 -12.21 13.98 11.26
C ASN A 18 -13.02 14.74 10.20
N GLY A 19 -12.60 15.98 9.93
CA GLY A 19 -12.94 16.66 8.68
C GLY A 19 -12.00 16.23 7.56
N VAL A 20 -12.50 16.19 6.33
CA VAL A 20 -11.75 15.70 5.16
C VAL A 20 -11.77 16.70 4.02
N ILE A 21 -10.60 16.97 3.45
CA ILE A 21 -10.44 17.66 2.17
C ILE A 21 -9.92 16.64 1.16
N LEU A 22 -10.75 16.29 0.18
CA LEU A 22 -10.40 15.34 -0.87
C LEU A 22 -9.97 16.07 -2.15
N LYS A 23 -8.86 15.63 -2.72
CA LYS A 23 -8.46 15.94 -4.10
C LYS A 23 -8.22 14.63 -4.85
N VAL A 24 -9.01 14.36 -5.86
CA VAL A 24 -8.81 13.22 -6.77
C VAL A 24 -7.87 13.59 -7.92
N ALA A 25 -7.31 12.58 -8.60
CA ALA A 25 -6.51 12.82 -9.80
C ALA A 25 -7.30 13.64 -10.84
N THR A 26 -6.61 14.46 -11.63
CA THR A 26 -7.26 15.37 -12.58
C THR A 26 -8.15 14.61 -13.58
N GLN A 27 -7.73 13.41 -13.96
CA GLN A 27 -8.46 12.52 -14.86
C GLN A 27 -9.69 11.87 -14.21
N CYS A 28 -9.81 11.94 -12.88
CA CYS A 28 -10.84 11.25 -12.10
C CYS A 28 -11.84 12.20 -11.44
N GLN A 29 -11.96 13.44 -11.91
CA GLN A 29 -12.86 14.45 -11.31
C GLN A 29 -14.32 13.97 -11.19
N PRO A 30 -14.92 13.29 -12.18
CA PRO A 30 -16.29 12.79 -12.05
C PRO A 30 -16.47 11.80 -10.89
N VAL A 31 -15.41 11.01 -10.59
CA VAL A 31 -15.42 10.10 -9.44
C VAL A 31 -15.41 10.88 -8.12
N GLY A 32 -14.65 11.97 -8.03
CA GLY A 32 -14.69 12.88 -6.87
C GLY A 32 -16.09 13.47 -6.64
N ASP A 33 -16.76 13.90 -7.71
CA ASP A 33 -18.14 14.42 -7.64
C ASP A 33 -19.14 13.36 -7.20
N LEU A 34 -18.96 12.10 -7.64
CA LEU A 34 -19.75 10.98 -7.17
C LEU A 34 -19.56 10.76 -5.65
N ILE A 35 -18.31 10.72 -5.18
CA ILE A 35 -18.00 10.57 -3.75
C ILE A 35 -18.63 11.70 -2.94
N ARG A 36 -18.51 12.96 -3.38
CA ARG A 36 -19.15 14.11 -2.72
C ARG A 36 -20.65 13.94 -2.61
N ARG A 37 -21.32 13.46 -3.67
CA ARG A 37 -22.75 13.18 -3.65
C ARG A 37 -23.10 12.09 -2.64
N MET A 38 -22.36 10.98 -2.63
CA MET A 38 -22.56 9.88 -1.68
C MET A 38 -22.43 10.33 -0.22
N ILE A 39 -21.40 11.12 0.12
CA ILE A 39 -21.20 11.64 1.48
C ILE A 39 -22.36 12.56 1.89
N ARG A 40 -22.84 13.42 0.99
CA ARG A 40 -23.99 14.28 1.24
C ARG A 40 -25.27 13.47 1.46
N GLU A 41 -25.54 12.46 0.63
CA GLU A 41 -26.71 11.60 0.73
C GLU A 41 -26.67 10.71 1.98
N ALA A 42 -25.47 10.36 2.46
CA ALA A 42 -25.28 9.66 3.74
C ALA A 42 -25.58 10.56 4.97
N GLY A 43 -25.84 11.85 4.79
CA GLY A 43 -26.25 12.76 5.85
C GLY A 43 -25.09 13.33 6.69
N PHE A 44 -23.85 13.24 6.26
CA PHE A 44 -22.73 13.91 6.95
C PHE A 44 -22.89 15.44 6.89
N PRO A 45 -22.53 16.16 7.98
CA PRO A 45 -22.52 17.62 7.98
C PRO A 45 -21.67 18.18 6.83
N PRO A 46 -22.17 19.15 6.03
CA PRO A 46 -21.44 19.68 4.87
C PRO A 46 -20.05 20.25 5.20
N ALA A 47 -19.86 20.73 6.42
CA ALA A 47 -18.57 21.27 6.87
C ALA A 47 -17.48 20.22 7.09
N LEU A 48 -17.82 18.94 7.14
CA LEU A 48 -16.86 17.86 7.40
C LEU A 48 -16.22 17.30 6.14
N PHE A 49 -16.76 17.58 4.95
CA PHE A 49 -16.22 17.05 3.71
C PHE A 49 -16.15 18.11 2.61
N HIS A 50 -14.96 18.32 2.08
CA HIS A 50 -14.72 19.23 0.98
C HIS A 50 -14.00 18.53 -0.17
N LEU A 51 -14.55 18.62 -1.38
CA LEU A 51 -13.89 18.21 -2.61
C LEU A 51 -13.27 19.41 -3.29
N VAL A 52 -12.01 19.32 -3.69
CA VAL A 52 -11.31 20.38 -4.42
C VAL A 52 -10.76 19.85 -5.76
N HIS A 53 -10.90 20.67 -6.79
CA HIS A 53 -10.39 20.42 -8.13
C HIS A 53 -9.17 21.32 -8.39
N LEU A 54 -7.99 20.82 -8.05
CA LEU A 54 -6.71 21.51 -8.20
C LEU A 54 -5.68 20.59 -8.87
N GLY A 55 -4.72 21.18 -9.57
CA GLY A 55 -3.52 20.45 -10.03
C GLY A 55 -2.72 19.90 -8.84
N GLY A 56 -2.11 18.72 -8.99
CA GLY A 56 -1.48 17.98 -7.87
C GLY A 56 -0.45 18.79 -7.09
N SER A 57 0.46 19.48 -7.78
CA SER A 57 1.51 20.31 -7.14
C SER A 57 0.94 21.47 -6.32
N LYS A 58 -0.12 22.12 -6.85
CA LYS A 58 -0.80 23.22 -6.13
C LYS A 58 -1.58 22.73 -4.93
N ALA A 59 -2.25 21.57 -5.06
CA ALA A 59 -3.06 21.01 -3.98
C ALA A 59 -2.20 20.63 -2.77
N GLY A 60 -1.08 19.93 -2.99
CA GLY A 60 -0.18 19.51 -1.90
C GLY A 60 0.30 20.70 -1.06
N THR A 61 0.80 21.74 -1.71
CA THR A 61 1.25 22.97 -1.03
C THR A 61 0.09 23.66 -0.29
N ALA A 62 -1.06 23.83 -0.97
CA ALA A 62 -2.21 24.51 -0.37
C ALA A 62 -2.75 23.78 0.87
N PHE A 63 -2.78 22.46 0.88
CA PHE A 63 -3.20 21.69 2.05
C PHE A 63 -2.25 21.85 3.21
N LEU A 64 -0.95 21.72 2.96
CA LEU A 64 0.07 21.85 4.00
C LEU A 64 0.12 23.29 4.57
N ASP A 65 0.00 24.33 3.72
CA ASP A 65 -0.06 25.72 4.15
C ASP A 65 -1.38 26.07 4.86
N GLY A 66 -2.46 25.37 4.50
CA GLY A 66 -3.77 25.47 5.14
C GLY A 66 -3.83 24.89 6.55
N GLY A 67 -2.79 24.21 7.00
CA GLY A 67 -2.67 23.68 8.37
C GLY A 67 -3.51 22.44 8.61
N ILE A 68 -3.48 21.49 7.68
CA ILE A 68 -4.06 20.15 7.91
C ILE A 68 -3.28 19.42 9.01
N ASP A 69 -3.95 18.54 9.76
CA ASP A 69 -3.34 17.75 10.83
C ASP A 69 -2.65 16.48 10.32
N LYS A 70 -3.08 15.95 9.18
CA LYS A 70 -2.55 14.73 8.56
C LYS A 70 -2.72 14.78 7.05
N LEU A 71 -1.74 14.25 6.32
CA LEU A 71 -1.80 14.08 4.86
C LEU A 71 -1.83 12.59 4.51
N PHE A 72 -2.85 12.16 3.78
CA PHE A 72 -2.88 10.90 3.05
C PHE A 72 -2.60 11.17 1.58
N PHE A 73 -1.73 10.37 0.99
CA PHE A 73 -1.39 10.52 -0.43
C PHE A 73 -1.17 9.16 -1.09
N THR A 74 -1.86 8.93 -2.19
CA THR A 74 -1.63 7.79 -3.10
C THR A 74 -1.17 8.31 -4.44
N GLY A 75 -0.02 7.83 -4.94
CA GLY A 75 0.55 8.26 -6.21
C GLY A 75 2.01 7.88 -6.41
N SER A 76 2.72 8.63 -7.26
CA SER A 76 4.13 8.31 -7.58
C SER A 76 5.06 8.51 -6.38
N THR A 77 6.10 7.68 -6.30
CA THR A 77 7.15 7.77 -5.28
C THR A 77 7.84 9.14 -5.27
N GLU A 78 8.07 9.72 -6.43
CA GLU A 78 8.67 11.06 -6.56
C GLU A 78 7.80 12.13 -5.89
N THR A 79 6.50 12.15 -6.21
CA THR A 79 5.56 13.10 -5.58
C THR A 79 5.45 12.86 -4.07
N GLY A 80 5.41 11.60 -3.65
CA GLY A 80 5.36 11.25 -2.22
C GLY A 80 6.56 11.79 -1.44
N ARG A 81 7.77 11.70 -2.00
CA ARG A 81 8.98 12.27 -1.39
C ARG A 81 8.91 13.79 -1.24
N ILE A 82 8.43 14.49 -2.28
CA ILE A 82 8.25 15.95 -2.23
C ILE A 82 7.25 16.33 -1.13
N LEU A 83 6.10 15.65 -1.09
CA LEU A 83 5.07 15.90 -0.07
C LEU A 83 5.56 15.61 1.34
N MET A 84 6.30 14.50 1.53
CA MET A 84 6.90 14.18 2.83
C MET A 84 7.92 15.24 3.27
N GLN A 85 8.76 15.72 2.36
CA GLN A 85 9.72 16.77 2.65
C GLN A 85 9.02 18.08 3.07
N GLU A 86 7.97 18.47 2.37
CA GLU A 86 7.21 19.67 2.67
C GLU A 86 6.38 19.55 3.96
N ALA A 87 5.78 18.38 4.20
CA ALA A 87 5.07 18.09 5.44
C ALA A 87 6.02 18.08 6.66
N GLY A 88 7.23 17.52 6.49
CA GLY A 88 8.26 17.49 7.53
C GLY A 88 8.70 18.87 8.02
N LYS A 89 8.74 19.88 7.14
CA LYS A 89 9.01 21.28 7.52
C LYS A 89 7.96 21.85 8.49
N ARG A 90 6.76 21.28 8.50
CA ARG A 90 5.60 21.70 9.30
C ARG A 90 5.25 20.73 10.42
N LEU A 91 6.00 19.61 10.55
CA LEU A 91 5.74 18.50 11.46
C LEU A 91 4.34 17.87 11.26
N ILE A 92 3.82 17.91 10.02
CA ILE A 92 2.58 17.26 9.64
C ILE A 92 2.87 15.80 9.33
N PRO A 93 2.25 14.83 10.02
CA PRO A 93 2.41 13.41 9.72
C PRO A 93 1.81 13.06 8.36
N VAL A 94 2.42 12.08 7.68
CA VAL A 94 1.99 11.62 6.36
C VAL A 94 1.75 10.12 6.35
N SER A 95 0.75 9.67 5.58
CA SER A 95 0.60 8.29 5.13
C SER A 95 0.71 8.29 3.62
N LEU A 96 1.65 7.51 3.09
CA LEU A 96 2.02 7.49 1.69
C LEU A 96 1.84 6.09 1.13
N GLU A 97 0.97 5.94 0.14
CA GLU A 97 0.79 4.76 -0.68
C GLU A 97 1.37 5.05 -2.06
N LEU A 98 2.49 4.42 -2.38
CA LEU A 98 3.30 4.78 -3.54
C LEU A 98 3.38 3.63 -4.54
N GLY A 99 4.30 3.74 -5.51
CA GLY A 99 4.47 2.74 -6.54
C GLY A 99 4.95 1.39 -6.04
N GLY A 100 4.84 0.39 -6.91
CA GLY A 100 5.32 -0.97 -6.71
C GLY A 100 6.16 -1.46 -7.89
N LYS A 101 6.85 -2.58 -7.68
CA LYS A 101 7.44 -3.43 -8.72
C LYS A 101 7.26 -4.87 -8.29
N ASP A 102 6.01 -5.25 -8.22
CA ASP A 102 5.55 -6.37 -7.43
C ASP A 102 5.90 -7.71 -8.05
N ALA A 103 6.37 -8.62 -7.20
CA ALA A 103 6.89 -9.91 -7.63
C ALA A 103 5.87 -11.04 -7.42
N MET A 104 5.73 -11.88 -8.43
CA MET A 104 5.02 -13.17 -8.38
C MET A 104 6.06 -14.30 -8.45
N ILE A 105 6.07 -15.20 -7.48
CA ILE A 105 6.94 -16.37 -7.45
C ILE A 105 6.09 -17.61 -7.72
N VAL A 106 6.40 -18.31 -8.79
CA VAL A 106 5.75 -19.57 -9.21
C VAL A 106 6.71 -20.73 -8.94
N LEU A 107 6.42 -21.49 -7.90
CA LEU A 107 7.23 -22.66 -7.52
C LEU A 107 6.90 -23.87 -8.38
N SER A 108 7.79 -24.84 -8.41
CA SER A 108 7.68 -26.03 -9.29
C SER A 108 6.45 -26.90 -9.03
N ASP A 109 5.87 -26.80 -7.83
CA ASP A 109 4.65 -27.48 -7.40
C ASP A 109 3.41 -26.56 -7.45
N ALA A 110 3.47 -25.42 -8.12
CA ALA A 110 2.36 -24.49 -8.21
C ALA A 110 1.18 -25.05 -9.03
N PRO A 111 -0.06 -24.65 -8.72
CA PRO A 111 -1.21 -24.91 -9.58
C PRO A 111 -1.12 -24.02 -10.83
N LEU A 112 -0.40 -24.49 -11.87
CA LEU A 112 0.10 -23.67 -12.98
C LEU A 112 -1.01 -22.99 -13.80
N GLU A 113 -2.15 -23.68 -14.06
CA GLU A 113 -3.29 -23.07 -14.73
C GLU A 113 -3.84 -21.86 -13.95
N ARG A 114 -4.04 -22.05 -12.65
CA ARG A 114 -4.48 -20.97 -11.76
C ARG A 114 -3.44 -19.86 -11.67
N ALA A 115 -2.15 -20.20 -11.62
CA ALA A 115 -1.06 -19.23 -11.56
C ALA A 115 -0.99 -18.37 -12.83
N ALA A 116 -1.16 -18.96 -14.01
CA ALA A 116 -1.17 -18.23 -15.28
C ALA A 116 -2.37 -17.27 -15.37
N ALA A 117 -3.57 -17.74 -15.06
CA ALA A 117 -4.76 -16.88 -14.99
C ALA A 117 -4.61 -15.77 -13.94
N GLY A 118 -4.03 -16.09 -12.77
CA GLY A 118 -3.74 -15.12 -11.71
C GLY A 118 -2.71 -14.07 -12.09
N ALA A 119 -1.68 -14.44 -12.88
CA ALA A 119 -0.70 -13.50 -13.41
C ALA A 119 -1.34 -12.49 -14.37
N VAL A 120 -2.21 -12.96 -15.25
CA VAL A 120 -2.96 -12.08 -16.16
C VAL A 120 -3.92 -11.19 -15.36
N TRP A 121 -4.72 -11.76 -14.47
CA TRP A 121 -5.59 -10.96 -13.58
C TRP A 121 -4.84 -9.85 -12.89
N ALA A 122 -3.76 -10.18 -12.21
CA ALA A 122 -3.03 -9.23 -11.36
C ALA A 122 -2.19 -8.23 -12.13
N GLY A 123 -1.58 -8.63 -13.25
CA GLY A 123 -0.70 -7.76 -14.04
C GLY A 123 -1.43 -6.97 -15.13
N VAL A 124 -2.69 -7.32 -15.45
CA VAL A 124 -3.40 -6.75 -16.62
C VAL A 124 -4.68 -6.02 -16.24
N SER A 125 -5.26 -6.30 -15.08
CA SER A 125 -6.44 -5.57 -14.58
C SER A 125 -6.24 -4.05 -14.67
N ASN A 126 -7.29 -3.33 -15.12
CA ASN A 126 -7.21 -1.90 -15.38
C ASN A 126 -6.09 -1.50 -16.36
N CYS A 127 -5.82 -2.36 -17.35
CA CYS A 127 -4.71 -2.20 -18.30
C CYS A 127 -3.34 -2.13 -17.60
N GLY A 128 -3.13 -2.90 -16.53
CA GLY A 128 -1.91 -2.91 -15.73
C GLY A 128 -1.67 -1.64 -14.89
N GLN A 129 -2.60 -0.71 -14.86
CA GLN A 129 -2.50 0.53 -14.08
C GLN A 129 -2.93 0.26 -12.64
N SER A 130 -2.13 -0.53 -11.92
CA SER A 130 -2.34 -0.91 -10.52
C SER A 130 -1.01 -0.85 -9.76
N CYS A 131 -0.98 -0.13 -8.64
CA CYS A 131 0.21 -0.02 -7.80
C CYS A 131 0.67 -1.38 -7.20
N GLY A 132 -0.27 -2.28 -6.93
CA GLY A 132 -0.02 -3.64 -6.43
C GLY A 132 -0.13 -4.71 -7.51
N GLY A 133 -0.10 -4.34 -8.80
CA GLY A 133 -0.15 -5.28 -9.90
C GLY A 133 1.14 -6.08 -10.07
N VAL A 134 1.03 -7.32 -10.55
CA VAL A 134 2.22 -8.12 -10.89
C VAL A 134 2.98 -7.48 -12.04
N GLU A 135 4.23 -7.16 -11.81
CA GLU A 135 5.13 -6.59 -12.82
C GLU A 135 6.37 -7.44 -13.07
N ARG A 136 6.72 -8.38 -12.16
CA ARG A 136 7.85 -9.30 -12.28
C ARG A 136 7.41 -10.71 -11.89
N ILE A 137 7.59 -11.67 -12.79
CA ILE A 137 7.20 -13.06 -12.57
C ILE A 137 8.45 -13.95 -12.56
N TYR A 138 8.73 -14.59 -11.44
CA TYR A 138 9.85 -15.51 -11.26
C TYR A 138 9.34 -16.94 -11.20
N VAL A 139 9.73 -17.77 -12.16
CA VAL A 139 9.22 -19.14 -12.31
C VAL A 139 10.36 -20.14 -12.12
N GLU A 140 10.20 -21.09 -11.20
CA GLU A 140 11.16 -22.18 -11.07
C GLU A 140 11.27 -22.98 -12.38
N ARG A 141 12.50 -23.32 -12.78
CA ARG A 141 12.80 -24.00 -14.04
C ARG A 141 11.91 -25.21 -14.35
N PRO A 142 11.59 -26.12 -13.43
CA PRO A 142 10.74 -27.27 -13.74
C PRO A 142 9.30 -26.90 -14.15
N ALA A 143 8.80 -25.75 -13.73
CA ALA A 143 7.46 -25.27 -14.05
C ALA A 143 7.42 -24.34 -15.27
N TYR A 144 8.57 -23.82 -15.70
CA TYR A 144 8.67 -22.67 -16.59
C TYR A 144 7.97 -22.86 -17.93
N GLU A 145 8.31 -23.92 -18.68
CA GLU A 145 7.78 -24.12 -20.03
C GLU A 145 6.26 -24.32 -20.01
N THR A 146 5.76 -25.08 -19.04
CA THR A 146 4.32 -25.29 -18.87
C THR A 146 3.60 -23.99 -18.49
N PHE A 147 4.13 -23.27 -17.52
CA PHE A 147 3.59 -21.99 -17.09
C PHE A 147 3.58 -20.97 -18.24
N LEU A 148 4.69 -20.83 -18.97
CA LEU A 148 4.79 -19.90 -20.09
C LEU A 148 3.79 -20.24 -21.20
N SER A 149 3.60 -21.51 -21.50
CA SER A 149 2.60 -21.96 -22.48
C SER A 149 1.18 -21.59 -22.05
N LEU A 150 0.83 -21.81 -20.79
CA LEU A 150 -0.47 -21.43 -20.22
C LEU A 150 -0.65 -19.90 -20.22
N LEU A 151 0.36 -19.16 -19.78
CA LEU A 151 0.33 -17.70 -19.76
C LEU A 151 0.08 -17.10 -21.16
N ARG A 152 0.73 -17.67 -22.20
CA ARG A 152 0.48 -17.28 -23.59
C ARG A 152 -0.96 -17.52 -24.02
N GLN A 153 -1.55 -18.64 -23.60
CA GLN A 153 -2.96 -18.95 -23.91
C GLN A 153 -3.90 -17.92 -23.28
N GLU A 154 -3.67 -17.58 -22.01
CA GLU A 154 -4.45 -16.55 -21.31
C GLU A 154 -4.33 -15.18 -22.00
N VAL A 155 -3.11 -14.74 -22.35
CA VAL A 155 -2.87 -13.43 -22.98
C VAL A 155 -3.53 -13.32 -24.37
N ARG A 156 -3.53 -14.41 -25.15
CA ARG A 156 -4.18 -14.44 -26.48
C ARG A 156 -5.70 -14.28 -26.42
N GLN A 157 -6.32 -14.62 -25.28
CA GLN A 157 -7.77 -14.54 -25.12
C GLN A 157 -8.24 -13.17 -24.64
N ILE A 158 -7.31 -12.29 -24.21
CA ILE A 158 -7.65 -10.96 -23.73
C ILE A 158 -8.30 -10.14 -24.84
N ARG A 159 -9.49 -9.65 -24.57
CA ARG A 159 -10.24 -8.75 -25.44
C ARG A 159 -10.03 -7.32 -24.94
N GLN A 160 -9.32 -6.53 -25.71
CA GLN A 160 -9.10 -5.12 -25.42
C GLN A 160 -9.97 -4.24 -26.33
N GLY A 161 -10.68 -3.31 -25.75
CA GLY A 161 -11.57 -2.41 -26.52
C GLY A 161 -12.21 -1.34 -25.66
N PRO A 162 -13.15 -0.55 -26.23
CA PRO A 162 -13.93 0.44 -25.50
C PRO A 162 -14.82 -0.23 -24.47
N ASP A 163 -15.27 0.55 -23.47
CA ASP A 163 -16.11 0.09 -22.36
C ASP A 163 -17.35 -0.69 -22.85
N SER A 164 -17.34 -1.99 -22.63
CA SER A 164 -18.37 -2.94 -23.03
C SER A 164 -18.25 -4.21 -22.19
N PHE A 165 -19.35 -4.94 -21.99
CA PHE A 165 -19.33 -6.26 -21.35
C PHE A 165 -18.62 -7.35 -22.17
N ASP A 166 -18.31 -7.07 -23.44
CA ASP A 166 -17.57 -7.98 -24.32
C ASP A 166 -16.04 -7.74 -24.30
N VAL A 167 -15.57 -6.87 -23.40
CA VAL A 167 -14.18 -6.45 -23.29
C VAL A 167 -13.64 -6.76 -21.89
N ASP A 168 -12.40 -7.24 -21.81
CA ASP A 168 -11.74 -7.61 -20.56
C ASP A 168 -10.92 -6.44 -20.00
N ILE A 169 -10.31 -5.63 -20.87
CA ILE A 169 -9.51 -4.46 -20.50
C ILE A 169 -9.76 -3.27 -21.44
N GLY A 170 -9.68 -2.08 -20.87
CA GLY A 170 -9.79 -0.80 -21.59
C GLY A 170 -8.44 -0.25 -22.04
N SER A 171 -8.35 1.08 -22.13
CA SER A 171 -7.17 1.82 -22.55
C SER A 171 -6.30 2.27 -21.36
N LEU A 172 -5.08 2.69 -21.66
CA LEU A 172 -4.28 3.50 -20.75
C LEU A 172 -4.95 4.88 -20.55
N THR A 173 -4.62 5.53 -19.45
CA THR A 173 -5.22 6.82 -19.07
C THR A 173 -4.57 8.00 -19.77
N THR A 174 -3.25 7.96 -20.02
CA THR A 174 -2.50 9.08 -20.58
C THR A 174 -1.49 8.65 -21.64
N GLU A 175 -1.17 9.57 -22.54
CA GLU A 175 -0.13 9.37 -23.56
C GLU A 175 1.27 9.29 -22.95
N GLU A 176 1.52 10.01 -21.86
CA GLU A 176 2.78 9.95 -21.12
C GLU A 176 3.02 8.53 -20.60
N GLN A 177 1.97 7.89 -20.06
CA GLN A 177 2.07 6.51 -19.59
C GLN A 177 2.37 5.55 -20.75
N ARG A 178 1.71 5.72 -21.89
CA ARG A 178 1.96 4.92 -23.08
C ARG A 178 3.43 5.04 -23.53
N LYS A 179 3.97 6.26 -23.57
CA LYS A 179 5.37 6.51 -23.93
C LYS A 179 6.35 5.85 -22.97
N LYS A 180 6.09 5.97 -21.65
CA LYS A 180 6.91 5.33 -20.61
C LYS A 180 6.98 3.81 -20.81
N ILE A 181 5.84 3.14 -20.97
CA ILE A 181 5.78 1.70 -21.18
C ILE A 181 6.56 1.32 -22.45
N THR A 182 6.32 2.05 -23.55
CA THR A 182 7.00 1.78 -24.82
C THR A 182 8.52 1.90 -24.69
N GLN A 183 9.02 2.91 -23.99
CA GLN A 183 10.45 3.08 -23.74
C GLN A 183 11.04 1.94 -22.91
N GLN A 184 10.37 1.52 -21.83
CA GLN A 184 10.83 0.41 -21.00
C GLN A 184 10.89 -0.91 -21.79
N VAL A 185 9.89 -1.19 -22.61
CA VAL A 185 9.88 -2.38 -23.46
C VAL A 185 11.01 -2.32 -24.50
N GLN A 186 11.19 -1.18 -25.17
CA GLN A 186 12.26 -1.01 -26.16
C GLN A 186 13.66 -1.15 -25.54
N GLU A 187 13.86 -0.57 -24.35
CA GLU A 187 15.11 -0.74 -23.61
C GLU A 187 15.34 -2.22 -23.27
N ALA A 188 14.34 -2.92 -22.71
CA ALA A 188 14.47 -4.32 -22.37
C ALA A 188 14.84 -5.18 -23.59
N LEU A 189 14.18 -4.98 -24.71
CA LEU A 189 14.51 -5.68 -25.97
C LEU A 189 15.93 -5.37 -26.44
N SER A 190 16.40 -4.14 -26.30
CA SER A 190 17.78 -3.75 -26.64
C SER A 190 18.82 -4.40 -25.72
N LEU A 191 18.44 -4.74 -24.49
CA LEU A 191 19.25 -5.45 -23.50
C LEU A 191 19.20 -6.99 -23.66
N GLY A 192 18.51 -7.49 -24.67
CA GLY A 192 18.44 -8.92 -24.99
C GLY A 192 17.18 -9.62 -24.51
N ALA A 193 16.22 -8.92 -23.90
CA ALA A 193 14.93 -9.49 -23.57
C ALA A 193 14.15 -9.92 -24.83
N ARG A 194 13.23 -10.84 -24.70
CA ARG A 194 12.47 -11.41 -25.82
C ARG A 194 10.98 -11.16 -25.67
N LEU A 195 10.35 -10.60 -26.69
CA LEU A 195 8.88 -10.58 -26.78
C LEU A 195 8.36 -11.99 -27.09
N ILE A 196 7.66 -12.58 -26.15
CA ILE A 196 7.14 -13.97 -26.26
C ILE A 196 5.74 -14.00 -26.83
N GLU A 197 4.89 -13.05 -26.43
CA GLU A 197 3.50 -12.97 -26.85
C GLU A 197 2.99 -11.53 -26.80
N SER A 198 2.02 -11.22 -27.63
CA SER A 198 1.31 -9.95 -27.63
C SER A 198 -0.18 -10.19 -27.89
N SER A 199 -1.06 -9.66 -27.05
CA SER A 199 -2.49 -9.75 -27.30
C SER A 199 -2.92 -9.00 -28.55
N PRO A 200 -4.02 -9.38 -29.21
CA PRO A 200 -4.62 -8.57 -30.25
C PRO A 200 -5.13 -7.24 -29.66
N VAL A 201 -5.02 -6.17 -30.46
CA VAL A 201 -5.63 -4.87 -30.16
C VAL A 201 -6.61 -4.56 -31.28
N GLU A 202 -7.87 -4.33 -30.96
CA GLU A 202 -8.86 -3.90 -31.94
C GLU A 202 -8.65 -2.41 -32.26
N THR A 203 -7.93 -2.13 -33.34
CA THR A 203 -7.59 -0.75 -33.79
C THR A 203 -8.78 -0.01 -34.41
N HIS A 204 -9.90 -0.67 -34.64
CA HIS A 204 -11.08 -0.12 -35.31
C HIS A 204 -12.31 0.04 -34.42
N ALA A 205 -12.15 -0.01 -33.10
CA ALA A 205 -13.25 0.23 -32.19
C ALA A 205 -13.82 1.64 -32.40
N LYS A 206 -15.12 1.72 -32.74
CA LYS A 206 -15.84 2.99 -32.77
C LYS A 206 -15.75 3.64 -31.39
N PRO A 207 -15.64 4.99 -31.30
CA PRO A 207 -15.68 5.67 -30.02
C PRO A 207 -16.87 5.18 -29.19
N ALA A 208 -16.63 4.75 -27.97
CA ALA A 208 -17.73 4.38 -27.08
C ALA A 208 -18.60 5.59 -26.80
N GLN A 209 -19.91 5.45 -26.98
CA GLN A 209 -20.88 6.41 -26.46
C GLN A 209 -21.11 6.06 -24.99
N THR A 210 -20.36 6.68 -24.09
CA THR A 210 -20.65 6.59 -22.66
C THR A 210 -21.61 7.69 -22.26
N PRO A 211 -22.81 7.35 -21.72
CA PRO A 211 -23.69 8.36 -21.15
C PRO A 211 -22.98 9.02 -19.94
N ASP A 212 -23.03 10.34 -19.89
CA ASP A 212 -22.60 11.04 -18.69
C ASP A 212 -23.60 10.86 -17.53
N LEU A 213 -23.28 11.38 -16.35
CA LEU A 213 -24.14 11.30 -15.16
C LEU A 213 -25.50 12.00 -15.33
N GLN A 214 -25.71 12.71 -16.43
CA GLN A 214 -26.98 13.40 -16.82
C GLN A 214 -27.70 12.63 -17.92
N GLY A 215 -27.15 11.50 -18.42
CA GLY A 215 -27.75 10.70 -19.49
C GLY A 215 -27.46 11.23 -20.90
N GLU A 216 -26.60 12.21 -21.06
CA GLU A 216 -26.16 12.72 -22.35
C GLU A 216 -24.99 11.89 -22.90
N SER A 217 -25.10 11.41 -24.13
CA SER A 217 -24.03 10.71 -24.83
C SER A 217 -22.95 11.70 -25.25
N ARG A 218 -21.79 11.69 -24.57
CA ARG A 218 -20.62 12.42 -25.05
C ARG A 218 -19.77 11.49 -25.93
N VAL A 219 -19.58 11.89 -27.17
CA VAL A 219 -18.58 11.28 -28.06
C VAL A 219 -17.21 11.76 -27.57
N GLN A 220 -16.42 10.84 -27.03
CA GLN A 220 -15.05 11.14 -26.68
C GLN A 220 -14.25 11.27 -27.99
N GLU A 221 -13.95 12.50 -28.44
CA GLU A 221 -13.03 12.75 -29.54
C GLU A 221 -11.61 12.45 -29.07
N GLY A 222 -11.05 11.33 -29.50
CA GLY A 222 -9.69 10.90 -29.26
C GLY A 222 -9.56 9.39 -29.47
N TYR A 223 -8.49 8.94 -30.09
CA TYR A 223 -8.24 7.51 -30.22
C TYR A 223 -7.96 6.95 -28.79
N PRO A 224 -8.65 5.87 -28.39
CA PRO A 224 -8.37 5.21 -27.13
C PRO A 224 -6.90 4.83 -27.09
N LEU A 225 -6.24 5.05 -25.95
CA LEU A 225 -4.82 4.70 -25.73
C LEU A 225 -4.70 3.20 -25.46
N PHE A 226 -5.14 2.37 -26.39
CA PHE A 226 -4.99 0.92 -26.27
C PHE A 226 -3.51 0.54 -26.36
N TYR A 227 -3.12 -0.38 -25.51
CA TYR A 227 -1.77 -0.94 -25.47
C TYR A 227 -1.86 -2.45 -25.32
N PRO A 228 -1.22 -3.25 -26.19
CA PRO A 228 -1.34 -4.70 -26.12
C PRO A 228 -0.75 -5.23 -24.82
N VAL A 229 -1.36 -6.28 -24.27
CA VAL A 229 -0.75 -7.08 -23.22
C VAL A 229 0.44 -7.80 -23.79
N GLN A 230 1.60 -7.67 -23.18
CA GLN A 230 2.83 -8.27 -23.66
C GLN A 230 3.48 -9.15 -22.61
N ILE A 231 3.95 -10.31 -23.02
CA ILE A 231 4.84 -11.17 -22.22
C ILE A 231 6.26 -10.90 -22.70
N ILE A 232 7.09 -10.39 -21.82
CA ILE A 232 8.51 -10.12 -22.07
C ILE A 232 9.34 -11.07 -21.21
N GLU A 233 10.08 -11.96 -21.85
CA GLU A 233 11.04 -12.81 -21.17
C GLU A 233 12.35 -12.08 -20.95
N VAL A 234 12.83 -12.09 -19.71
CA VAL A 234 14.05 -11.39 -19.29
C VAL A 234 14.99 -12.37 -18.56
N ASP A 235 16.27 -12.33 -18.91
CA ASP A 235 17.28 -13.19 -18.26
C ASP A 235 17.87 -12.54 -17.01
N THR A 236 17.86 -11.21 -16.94
CA THR A 236 18.45 -10.44 -15.83
C THR A 236 17.47 -9.39 -15.29
N ASP A 237 17.66 -8.97 -14.04
CA ASP A 237 16.83 -7.92 -13.43
C ASP A 237 17.42 -6.51 -13.69
N THR A 238 18.25 -6.35 -14.73
CA THR A 238 18.79 -5.05 -15.16
C THR A 238 17.83 -4.35 -16.11
N GLY A 239 17.89 -3.01 -16.13
CA GLY A 239 17.04 -2.18 -16.97
C GLY A 239 15.75 -1.72 -16.30
N SER A 240 15.16 -0.69 -16.86
CA SER A 240 13.99 -0.01 -16.27
C SER A 240 12.77 -0.92 -16.17
N LEU A 241 12.57 -1.85 -17.12
CA LEU A 241 11.46 -2.79 -17.09
C LEU A 241 11.47 -3.71 -15.85
N MET A 242 12.60 -3.97 -15.22
CA MET A 242 12.70 -4.83 -14.04
C MET A 242 12.88 -4.04 -12.74
N GLN A 243 13.32 -2.80 -12.80
CA GLN A 243 13.67 -1.99 -11.63
C GLN A 243 12.69 -0.85 -11.36
N GLU A 244 12.00 -0.33 -12.37
CA GLU A 244 11.07 0.78 -12.24
C GLU A 244 9.63 0.31 -12.45
N GLU A 245 8.70 0.93 -11.73
CA GLU A 245 7.26 0.70 -11.94
C GLU A 245 6.89 0.95 -13.41
N THR A 246 6.27 -0.04 -14.05
CA THR A 246 5.78 0.06 -15.42
C THR A 246 4.39 0.69 -15.48
N PHE A 247 3.50 0.28 -14.58
CA PHE A 247 2.11 0.72 -14.50
C PHE A 247 1.38 0.57 -15.83
N GLY A 248 1.51 -0.62 -16.43
CA GLY A 248 0.97 -0.97 -17.74
C GLY A 248 0.89 -2.48 -17.96
N PRO A 249 0.28 -2.96 -19.05
CA PRO A 249 -0.07 -4.35 -19.26
C PRO A 249 1.13 -5.20 -19.76
N ILE A 250 2.23 -5.18 -19.01
CA ILE A 250 3.47 -5.90 -19.33
C ILE A 250 3.75 -6.94 -18.26
N LEU A 251 3.86 -8.20 -18.67
CA LEU A 251 4.21 -9.33 -17.84
C LEU A 251 5.68 -9.70 -18.09
N ALA A 252 6.60 -9.21 -17.25
CA ALA A 252 8.01 -9.58 -17.34
C ALA A 252 8.24 -10.92 -16.64
N VAL A 253 8.69 -11.93 -17.38
CA VAL A 253 8.86 -13.30 -16.89
C VAL A 253 10.32 -13.71 -16.91
N SER A 254 10.79 -14.32 -15.83
CA SER A 254 12.15 -14.79 -15.67
C SER A 254 12.21 -16.19 -15.06
N VAL A 255 13.14 -17.00 -15.53
CA VAL A 255 13.46 -18.30 -14.94
C VAL A 255 14.31 -18.13 -13.70
N VAL A 256 14.07 -18.94 -12.68
CA VAL A 256 14.92 -19.07 -11.50
C VAL A 256 15.24 -20.55 -11.23
N GLU A 257 16.41 -20.81 -10.68
CA GLU A 257 16.88 -22.18 -10.42
C GLU A 257 16.45 -22.71 -9.04
N SER A 258 16.08 -21.81 -8.12
CA SER A 258 15.72 -22.18 -6.76
C SER A 258 14.84 -21.16 -6.07
N GLU A 259 14.21 -21.56 -4.94
CA GLU A 259 13.47 -20.67 -4.04
C GLU A 259 14.36 -19.51 -3.55
N GLU A 260 15.61 -19.78 -3.21
CA GLU A 260 16.58 -18.79 -2.72
C GLU A 260 16.85 -17.73 -3.76
N GLU A 261 17.01 -18.12 -5.01
CA GLU A 261 17.17 -17.19 -6.11
C GLU A 261 15.92 -16.34 -6.32
N ALA A 262 14.74 -16.99 -6.34
CA ALA A 262 13.46 -16.30 -6.49
C ALA A 262 13.26 -15.23 -5.38
N ILE A 263 13.51 -15.60 -4.12
CA ILE A 263 13.41 -14.68 -2.97
C ILE A 263 14.42 -13.54 -3.10
N ARG A 264 15.68 -13.84 -3.44
CA ARG A 264 16.71 -12.83 -3.60
C ARG A 264 16.34 -11.84 -4.69
N ARG A 265 15.95 -12.32 -5.88
CA ARG A 265 15.58 -11.46 -7.03
C ARG A 265 14.29 -10.68 -6.75
N ALA A 266 13.28 -11.28 -6.13
CA ALA A 266 12.06 -10.59 -5.72
C ALA A 266 12.36 -9.42 -4.76
N ASN A 267 13.28 -9.64 -3.81
CA ASN A 267 13.68 -8.64 -2.82
C ASN A 267 14.66 -7.59 -3.36
N ASP A 268 15.34 -7.85 -4.48
CA ASP A 268 16.25 -6.90 -5.12
C ASP A 268 15.49 -5.86 -5.94
N SER A 269 14.77 -5.02 -5.21
CA SER A 269 13.98 -3.91 -5.71
C SER A 269 13.95 -2.80 -4.67
N SER A 270 13.89 -1.57 -5.15
CA SER A 270 13.65 -0.40 -4.28
C SER A 270 12.21 -0.35 -3.75
N TYR A 271 11.31 -1.13 -4.33
CA TYR A 271 9.90 -1.24 -3.95
C TYR A 271 9.64 -2.48 -3.08
N GLY A 272 8.47 -2.50 -2.47
CA GLY A 272 7.97 -3.62 -1.67
C GLY A 272 6.51 -3.41 -1.27
N LEU A 273 5.62 -3.21 -2.26
CA LEU A 273 4.19 -3.03 -1.98
C LEU A 273 3.52 -4.38 -1.78
N THR A 274 3.44 -5.19 -2.83
CA THR A 274 2.89 -6.54 -2.75
C THR A 274 3.84 -7.60 -3.30
N ALA A 275 3.56 -8.85 -2.98
CA ALA A 275 4.15 -10.02 -3.61
C ALA A 275 3.18 -11.21 -3.52
N SER A 276 3.38 -12.21 -4.38
CA SER A 276 2.65 -13.46 -4.26
C SER A 276 3.53 -14.69 -4.43
N VAL A 277 3.13 -15.78 -3.77
CA VAL A 277 3.81 -17.09 -3.86
C VAL A 277 2.79 -18.15 -4.27
N TRP A 278 3.11 -18.92 -5.29
CA TRP A 278 2.23 -19.93 -5.84
C TRP A 278 2.82 -21.32 -5.64
N SER A 279 2.14 -22.16 -4.88
CA SER A 279 2.54 -23.51 -4.50
C SER A 279 1.36 -24.30 -3.96
N LEU A 280 1.30 -25.59 -4.19
CA LEU A 280 0.34 -26.50 -3.56
C LEU A 280 0.76 -26.86 -2.12
N SER A 281 2.02 -26.67 -1.76
CA SER A 281 2.52 -26.88 -0.40
C SER A 281 2.38 -25.61 0.43
N LYS A 282 1.45 -25.61 1.40
CA LYS A 282 1.24 -24.49 2.33
C LYS A 282 2.52 -24.12 3.09
N ASP A 283 3.25 -25.13 3.57
CA ASP A 283 4.47 -24.91 4.35
C ASP A 283 5.58 -24.27 3.51
N ARG A 284 5.72 -24.74 2.26
CA ARG A 284 6.66 -24.19 1.29
C ARG A 284 6.32 -22.74 0.97
N ALA A 285 5.05 -22.48 0.59
CA ALA A 285 4.57 -21.13 0.30
C ALA A 285 4.75 -20.18 1.49
N SER A 286 4.40 -20.62 2.71
CA SER A 286 4.55 -19.79 3.92
C SER A 286 6.01 -19.48 4.24
N ARG A 287 6.92 -20.43 4.05
CA ARG A 287 8.36 -20.23 4.24
C ARG A 287 8.92 -19.19 3.26
N VAL A 288 8.54 -19.27 1.99
CA VAL A 288 8.95 -18.28 0.98
C VAL A 288 8.33 -16.92 1.29
N ALA A 289 7.02 -16.87 1.53
CA ALA A 289 6.29 -15.64 1.83
C ALA A 289 6.87 -14.86 3.03
N SER A 290 7.26 -15.57 4.10
CA SER A 290 7.85 -14.95 5.30
C SER A 290 9.19 -14.24 5.06
N ARG A 291 9.86 -14.54 3.94
CA ARG A 291 11.17 -13.97 3.56
C ARG A 291 11.07 -12.85 2.53
N LEU A 292 9.89 -12.58 1.99
CA LEU A 292 9.67 -11.51 1.03
C LEU A 292 9.53 -10.16 1.74
N GLN A 293 10.20 -9.15 1.18
CA GLN A 293 10.21 -7.78 1.70
C GLN A 293 9.11 -6.95 1.03
N ALA A 294 7.87 -7.34 1.26
CA ALA A 294 6.67 -6.64 0.79
C ALA A 294 5.71 -6.43 1.95
N GLY A 295 4.92 -5.36 1.88
CA GLY A 295 3.93 -5.03 2.91
C GLY A 295 2.79 -6.01 2.95
N VAL A 296 2.42 -6.57 1.78
CA VAL A 296 1.42 -7.62 1.64
C VAL A 296 1.97 -8.78 0.83
N VAL A 297 1.81 -10.00 1.33
CA VAL A 297 2.17 -11.22 0.60
C VAL A 297 0.98 -12.16 0.57
N THR A 298 0.55 -12.56 -0.63
CA THR A 298 -0.55 -13.49 -0.83
C THR A 298 -0.05 -14.85 -1.29
N ILE A 299 -0.81 -15.91 -1.01
CA ILE A 299 -0.50 -17.27 -1.42
C ILE A 299 -1.60 -17.78 -2.36
N ASN A 300 -1.23 -18.21 -3.55
CA ASN A 300 -2.11 -18.68 -4.62
C ASN A 300 -3.22 -17.69 -5.02
N ASP A 301 -2.93 -16.42 -4.83
CA ASP A 301 -3.72 -15.26 -5.24
C ASP A 301 -2.83 -14.03 -5.36
N HIS A 302 -3.33 -12.96 -5.97
CA HIS A 302 -2.71 -11.65 -5.99
C HIS A 302 -3.80 -10.57 -6.07
N LEU A 303 -3.56 -9.38 -5.52
CA LEU A 303 -4.48 -8.23 -5.44
C LEU A 303 -5.71 -8.40 -4.51
N MET A 304 -6.17 -9.59 -4.18
CA MET A 304 -7.39 -9.81 -3.39
C MET A 304 -7.33 -9.10 -2.02
N SER A 305 -6.16 -8.99 -1.42
CA SER A 305 -5.95 -8.35 -0.11
C SER A 305 -6.39 -6.88 -0.07
N HIS A 306 -6.33 -6.15 -1.19
CA HIS A 306 -6.85 -4.77 -1.25
C HIS A 306 -8.38 -4.71 -1.14
N GLY A 307 -9.07 -5.78 -1.51
CA GLY A 307 -10.53 -5.91 -1.34
C GLY A 307 -10.97 -6.34 0.06
N MET A 308 -10.04 -6.60 0.97
CA MET A 308 -10.30 -7.04 2.35
C MET A 308 -10.11 -5.86 3.31
N PRO A 309 -11.19 -5.20 3.75
CA PRO A 309 -11.08 -3.98 4.56
C PRO A 309 -10.44 -4.20 5.94
N GLU A 310 -10.44 -5.42 6.45
CA GLU A 310 -9.79 -5.81 7.70
C GLU A 310 -8.28 -6.05 7.58
N THR A 311 -7.76 -6.17 6.35
CA THR A 311 -6.35 -6.48 6.09
C THR A 311 -5.54 -5.20 5.96
N PRO A 312 -4.60 -4.89 6.89
CA PRO A 312 -3.76 -3.70 6.77
C PRO A 312 -3.00 -3.71 5.45
N TRP A 313 -3.12 -2.61 4.72
CA TRP A 313 -2.45 -2.40 3.44
C TRP A 313 -1.35 -1.35 3.57
N GLY A 314 -0.26 -1.51 2.85
CA GLY A 314 0.84 -0.55 2.77
C GLY A 314 2.16 -1.19 2.43
N GLY A 315 3.08 -0.40 1.89
CA GLY A 315 4.35 -0.86 1.35
C GLY A 315 5.50 -0.86 2.35
N PHE A 316 6.55 -1.59 1.96
CA PHE A 316 7.91 -1.49 2.52
C PHE A 316 8.76 -0.62 1.59
N LYS A 317 9.96 -0.26 2.02
CA LYS A 317 10.95 0.48 1.22
C LYS A 317 10.36 1.77 0.64
N GLN A 318 10.46 1.96 -0.69
CA GLN A 318 9.96 3.15 -1.38
C GLN A 318 8.46 3.06 -1.78
N SER A 319 7.80 1.97 -1.45
CA SER A 319 6.38 1.79 -1.76
C SER A 319 5.44 2.47 -0.76
N GLY A 320 5.94 3.01 0.34
CA GLY A 320 5.12 3.84 1.19
C GLY A 320 5.50 3.88 2.66
N ILE A 321 4.72 4.66 3.41
CA ILE A 321 4.83 4.87 4.86
C ILE A 321 3.42 4.93 5.43
N GLY A 322 3.20 4.31 6.59
CA GLY A 322 1.88 4.17 7.19
C GLY A 322 1.17 2.91 6.72
N ARG A 323 -0.09 2.78 7.13
CA ARG A 323 -0.96 1.69 6.72
C ARG A 323 -2.36 2.22 6.47
N THR A 324 -3.01 1.67 5.44
CA THR A 324 -4.43 1.82 5.19
C THR A 324 -5.12 0.49 5.52
N HIS A 325 -6.45 0.49 5.67
CA HIS A 325 -7.25 -0.66 6.05
C HIS A 325 -7.03 -1.15 7.51
N GLY A 326 -8.00 -1.91 7.99
CA GLY A 326 -7.98 -2.51 9.32
C GLY A 326 -7.87 -1.49 10.46
N ASP A 327 -7.54 -1.99 11.65
CA ASP A 327 -7.40 -1.16 12.83
C ASP A 327 -6.27 -0.14 12.72
N LEU A 328 -5.22 -0.46 11.94
CA LEU A 328 -4.08 0.44 11.74
C LEU A 328 -4.47 1.73 11.00
N LEU A 329 -5.47 1.70 10.11
CA LEU A 329 -5.98 2.92 9.50
C LEU A 329 -6.62 3.85 10.54
N ILE A 330 -7.34 3.30 11.51
CA ILE A 330 -7.95 4.10 12.59
C ILE A 330 -6.86 4.73 13.47
N GLU A 331 -5.78 4.00 13.75
CA GLU A 331 -4.62 4.54 14.47
C GLU A 331 -3.95 5.68 13.69
N GLU A 332 -3.82 5.55 12.37
CA GLU A 332 -3.30 6.60 11.49
C GLU A 332 -4.19 7.87 11.47
N LEU A 333 -5.48 7.73 11.71
CA LEU A 333 -6.48 8.80 11.67
C LEU A 333 -6.75 9.43 13.05
N THR A 334 -6.11 8.96 14.11
CA THR A 334 -6.35 9.39 15.48
C THR A 334 -5.04 9.70 16.20
N GLN A 335 -5.12 10.41 17.31
CA GLN A 335 -3.97 10.67 18.18
C GLN A 335 -4.23 10.12 19.58
N VAL A 336 -3.27 9.39 20.12
CA VAL A 336 -3.34 8.84 21.46
C VAL A 336 -3.19 9.97 22.48
N LYS A 337 -4.18 10.08 23.36
CA LYS A 337 -4.13 10.98 24.52
C LYS A 337 -4.17 10.16 25.80
N VAL A 338 -3.17 10.34 26.66
CA VAL A 338 -3.12 9.68 27.97
C VAL A 338 -3.63 10.63 29.03
N VAL A 339 -4.62 10.17 29.79
CA VAL A 339 -5.12 10.89 30.97
C VAL A 339 -4.83 10.02 32.19
N VAL A 340 -4.05 10.55 33.11
CA VAL A 340 -3.70 9.88 34.37
C VAL A 340 -4.42 10.56 35.51
N TRP A 341 -5.12 9.75 36.31
CA TRP A 341 -5.84 10.21 37.49
C TRP A 341 -5.08 9.82 38.76
N GLU A 342 -4.73 10.83 39.63
CA GLU A 342 -4.18 10.57 40.95
C GLU A 342 -5.29 10.06 41.89
N ARG A 343 -5.13 8.86 42.42
CA ARG A 343 -6.14 8.21 43.31
C ARG A 343 -6.17 8.80 44.71
N LEU A 344 -5.09 9.46 45.12
CA LEU A 344 -4.96 10.04 46.47
C LEU A 344 -4.75 11.58 46.40
N PRO A 345 -5.68 12.33 45.79
CA PRO A 345 -5.50 13.75 45.51
C PRO A 345 -5.40 14.63 46.77
N ARG A 346 -5.76 14.08 47.95
CA ARG A 346 -5.62 14.74 49.26
C ARG A 346 -4.21 14.66 49.83
N MET A 347 -3.34 13.81 49.27
CA MET A 347 -1.94 13.78 49.69
C MET A 347 -1.25 15.11 49.27
N LYS A 348 -0.59 15.77 50.22
CA LYS A 348 0.09 17.05 49.95
C LYS A 348 1.22 16.91 48.95
N ARG A 349 1.87 15.75 48.84
CA ARG A 349 3.00 15.48 47.94
C ARG A 349 3.04 14.01 47.50
N ASN A 350 3.29 13.79 46.24
CA ASN A 350 3.61 12.47 45.73
C ASN A 350 5.02 12.04 46.20
N ILE A 351 5.28 10.75 46.27
CA ILE A 351 6.58 10.22 46.68
C ILE A 351 7.75 10.67 45.78
N PHE A 352 7.47 11.04 44.55
CA PHE A 352 8.43 11.53 43.58
C PHE A 352 8.64 13.07 43.61
N TRP A 353 7.83 13.79 44.41
CA TRP A 353 7.95 15.27 44.50
C TRP A 353 8.97 15.69 45.53
N GLN A 354 9.57 16.87 45.33
CA GLN A 354 10.54 17.45 46.27
C GLN A 354 9.95 17.64 47.67
N PRO A 355 10.79 17.64 48.72
CA PRO A 355 12.23 17.44 48.67
C PRO A 355 12.60 15.96 48.42
N ILE A 356 13.63 15.74 47.62
CA ILE A 356 14.25 14.44 47.40
C ILE A 356 15.51 14.40 48.28
N ASP A 357 15.45 13.54 49.30
CA ASP A 357 16.55 13.34 50.25
C ASP A 357 17.00 11.88 50.27
N SER A 358 17.96 11.57 51.12
CA SER A 358 18.48 10.20 51.27
C SER A 358 17.38 9.16 51.61
N ALA A 359 16.33 9.57 52.32
CA ALA A 359 15.25 8.67 52.70
C ALA A 359 14.38 8.32 51.48
N VAL A 360 14.15 9.29 50.56
CA VAL A 360 13.47 9.06 49.28
C VAL A 360 14.32 8.10 48.42
N TYR A 361 15.63 8.35 48.32
CA TYR A 361 16.55 7.50 47.57
C TYR A 361 16.53 6.04 48.10
N GLU A 362 16.67 5.84 49.42
CA GLU A 362 16.61 4.50 50.00
C GLU A 362 15.24 3.83 49.87
N GLY A 363 14.16 4.59 49.91
CA GLY A 363 12.80 4.10 49.66
C GLY A 363 12.58 3.63 48.22
N LEU A 364 13.07 4.41 47.24
CA LEU A 364 13.03 4.03 45.83
C LEU A 364 13.92 2.80 45.54
N LYS A 365 15.13 2.75 46.12
CA LYS A 365 15.93 1.52 46.10
C LYS A 365 15.17 0.33 46.69
N GLY A 366 14.42 0.56 47.76
CA GLY A 366 13.55 -0.44 48.38
C GLY A 366 12.46 -0.93 47.41
N ALA A 367 11.82 -0.02 46.69
CA ALA A 367 10.82 -0.35 45.67
C ALA A 367 11.42 -1.22 44.55
N LEU A 368 12.58 -0.83 44.02
CA LEU A 368 13.30 -1.61 43.02
C LEU A 368 13.69 -3.00 43.53
N SER A 369 14.16 -3.10 44.78
CA SER A 369 14.52 -4.39 45.38
C SER A 369 13.32 -5.30 45.61
N LEU A 370 12.14 -4.71 45.87
CA LEU A 370 10.88 -5.45 46.02
C LEU A 370 10.41 -6.03 44.66
N ILE A 371 10.48 -5.23 43.61
CA ILE A 371 10.01 -5.63 42.25
C ILE A 371 11.00 -6.56 41.57
N ALA A 372 12.28 -6.19 41.52
CA ALA A 372 13.29 -6.85 40.70
C ALA A 372 14.30 -7.68 41.50
N GLY A 373 14.21 -7.70 42.83
CA GLY A 373 15.17 -8.45 43.71
C GLY A 373 15.10 -9.95 43.51
N LYS A 374 16.23 -10.58 43.33
CA LYS A 374 16.32 -12.05 43.26
C LYS A 374 16.36 -12.64 44.67
N GLY A 375 15.33 -13.43 45.04
CA GLY A 375 15.20 -14.09 46.32
C GLY A 375 14.36 -13.33 47.37
N ILE A 376 13.99 -13.99 48.45
CA ILE A 376 13.08 -13.47 49.49
C ILE A 376 13.72 -12.36 50.31
N VAL A 377 14.96 -12.51 50.70
CA VAL A 377 15.68 -11.57 51.58
C VAL A 377 15.79 -10.15 50.98
N PRO A 378 16.27 -9.96 49.77
CA PRO A 378 16.28 -8.63 49.13
C PRO A 378 14.90 -8.00 49.00
N ARG A 379 13.86 -8.80 48.72
CA ARG A 379 12.47 -8.30 48.61
C ARG A 379 11.94 -7.82 49.96
N LEU A 380 12.15 -8.57 51.04
CA LEU A 380 11.75 -8.19 52.41
C LEU A 380 12.50 -6.92 52.89
N GLN A 381 13.79 -6.79 52.60
CA GLN A 381 14.54 -5.58 52.88
C GLN A 381 14.05 -4.40 52.06
N GLY A 382 13.69 -4.64 50.79
CA GLY A 382 13.07 -3.66 49.91
C GLY A 382 11.73 -3.16 50.42
N ALA A 383 10.86 -4.08 50.83
CA ALA A 383 9.56 -3.74 51.42
C ALA A 383 9.74 -2.88 52.69
N ARG A 384 10.67 -3.23 53.58
CA ARG A 384 10.93 -2.46 54.83
C ARG A 384 11.42 -1.04 54.52
N ARG A 385 12.28 -0.85 53.53
CA ARG A 385 12.79 0.48 53.11
C ARG A 385 11.65 1.31 52.51
N LEU A 386 10.85 0.72 51.62
CA LEU A 386 9.69 1.37 51.01
C LEU A 386 8.66 1.79 52.06
N PHE A 387 8.35 0.91 53.01
CA PHE A 387 7.41 1.22 54.10
C PHE A 387 7.87 2.40 54.95
N ARG A 388 9.14 2.51 55.28
CA ARG A 388 9.68 3.67 56.00
C ARG A 388 9.51 4.97 55.22
N LEU A 389 9.70 4.96 53.90
CA LEU A 389 9.44 6.13 53.07
C LEU A 389 7.96 6.51 53.05
N LEU A 390 7.07 5.55 52.87
CA LEU A 390 5.61 5.78 52.88
C LEU A 390 5.15 6.31 54.22
N ALA A 391 5.58 5.70 55.32
CA ALA A 391 5.22 6.15 56.66
C ALA A 391 5.69 7.60 56.94
N ARG A 392 6.83 8.01 56.45
CA ARG A 392 7.32 9.39 56.53
C ARG A 392 6.50 10.34 55.68
N LYS A 393 6.17 9.99 54.43
CA LYS A 393 5.39 10.83 53.52
C LYS A 393 3.94 10.97 53.98
N VAL A 394 3.33 9.94 54.61
CA VAL A 394 2.00 9.99 55.20
C VAL A 394 1.94 10.87 56.43
N ARG A 395 3.01 11.03 57.22
CA ARG A 395 3.05 11.94 58.37
C ARG A 395 3.01 13.46 58.00
N PHE A 396 2.97 13.78 56.72
CA PHE A 396 2.80 15.17 56.23
C PHE A 396 1.37 15.46 55.74
N PHE A 397 0.38 14.72 56.23
CA PHE A 397 -1.05 15.01 56.12
C PHE A 397 -1.49 16.06 57.16
#